data_28cfc9b12099861fd1a7fe6c78864654
#
_entry.id   28cfc9b12099861fd1a7fe6c78864654
#
_cell.length_a   1.000
_cell.length_b   1.000
_cell.length_c   1.000
_cell.angle_alpha   90.00
_cell.angle_beta   90.00
_cell.angle_gamma   90.00
#
_symmetry.space_group_name_H-M   'P 1'
#
loop_
_entity.id
_entity.type
_entity.pdbx_description
1 polymer ?
#
loop_
_entity_poly.entity_id
_entity_poly.type
_entity_poly.pdbx_seq_one_letter_code
_entity_poly.pdbx_strand_id
1 'polypeptide(L)'
;MAATIHVNAGTLVSAFHAIAENLAILPKLAATKRTEPHKSVIKSGLAMTLNGYLIKSTIVAALGGLLFGFDTAVIAGTTHALTETYHLTTGTLGLTVSAALWGTILGAMFAGIPGDRYGRRDSLRVMAILYMISALGCAFAWDWYSLVFFRFIGGIGVGGSSVLGPMYIAEIAPAKWRGRLVGLFQFNVVFGILLAYFSNFMIGLAEFGAAEWRWKLGVSGIPAALFMLMLFGIPRSPRWLVKKRRVPEAREVLRLTGEENYEAELQDIVTSIDAEHGHGDEPLFIRKYRVPIFLAISIGMFNQLSGINAILYYLNDIFMRAGFSKTSGDLQAVAIGATNLLFTMLAMSLIDRIGRRTLLLVGSVGLAISLAGVATIFAIHRHEDLLVWLLVGFIASFAFSQGAVIWVYLSEVFPTRVRAKGQSLGSLTHWVMNALISGTFPSMAKASGSAPFVFFSAMMVVQFFVVLFTFPETKGVTLEEMQKKMGIA
;
A
#
# COMPACT_ATOMS: atom_id res chain seq x y z
N MET A 1 3.95 -35.22 22.65
CA MET A 1 3.80 -34.38 23.84
C MET A 1 3.51 -32.95 23.32
N ALA A 2 2.24 -32.62 23.14
CA ALA A 2 1.81 -31.36 22.54
C ALA A 2 1.71 -30.29 23.63
N ALA A 3 2.62 -29.35 23.64
CA ALA A 3 2.50 -28.15 24.47
C ALA A 3 1.66 -27.12 23.72
N THR A 4 0.38 -27.06 24.04
CA THR A 4 -0.55 -26.02 23.55
C THR A 4 -0.18 -24.71 24.23
N ILE A 5 0.45 -23.81 23.49
CA ILE A 5 0.69 -22.44 23.98
C ILE A 5 -0.64 -21.69 23.89
N HIS A 6 -1.35 -21.59 25.01
CA HIS A 6 -2.47 -20.66 25.17
C HIS A 6 -1.92 -19.24 25.20
N VAL A 7 -1.99 -18.55 24.08
CA VAL A 7 -1.83 -17.08 24.07
C VAL A 7 -3.11 -16.48 24.67
N ASN A 8 -2.98 -16.00 25.89
CA ASN A 8 -4.11 -15.41 26.63
C ASN A 8 -4.46 -14.06 25.97
N ALA A 9 -5.70 -13.90 25.49
CA ALA A 9 -6.22 -12.70 24.89
C ALA A 9 -6.02 -11.45 25.77
N GLY A 10 -5.96 -11.62 27.10
CA GLY A 10 -5.64 -10.56 28.05
C GLY A 10 -4.24 -9.99 27.91
N THR A 11 -3.28 -10.77 27.47
CA THR A 11 -1.87 -10.32 27.26
C THR A 11 -1.75 -9.43 26.03
N LEU A 12 -2.54 -9.70 24.99
CA LEU A 12 -2.58 -8.87 23.77
C LEU A 12 -3.27 -7.53 24.04
N VAL A 13 -4.35 -7.50 24.81
CA VAL A 13 -5.06 -6.27 25.17
C VAL A 13 -4.21 -5.37 26.07
N SER A 14 -3.47 -5.94 27.04
CA SER A 14 -2.56 -5.16 27.89
C SER A 14 -1.34 -4.61 27.12
N ALA A 15 -0.83 -5.34 26.12
CA ALA A 15 0.22 -4.83 25.23
C ALA A 15 -0.27 -3.66 24.36
N PHE A 16 -1.50 -3.73 23.86
CA PHE A 16 -2.11 -2.63 23.11
C PHE A 16 -2.33 -1.38 23.97
N HIS A 17 -2.71 -1.55 25.24
CA HIS A 17 -2.90 -0.42 26.15
C HIS A 17 -1.57 0.26 26.50
N ALA A 18 -0.51 -0.51 26.77
CA ALA A 18 0.84 -0.02 27.02
C ALA A 18 1.44 0.72 25.82
N ILE A 19 1.13 0.28 24.59
CA ILE A 19 1.57 0.96 23.35
C ILE A 19 0.82 2.29 23.16
N ALA A 20 -0.47 2.34 23.47
CA ALA A 20 -1.27 3.55 23.37
C ALA A 20 -0.82 4.63 24.37
N GLU A 21 -0.47 4.24 25.61
CA GLU A 21 0.07 5.15 26.62
C GLU A 21 1.46 5.70 26.26
N ASN A 22 2.34 4.87 25.68
CA ASN A 22 3.66 5.32 25.22
C ASN A 22 3.61 6.25 24.00
N LEU A 23 2.60 6.14 23.15
CA LEU A 23 2.37 7.08 22.05
C LEU A 23 1.91 8.47 22.52
N ALA A 24 1.28 8.56 23.69
CA ALA A 24 0.88 9.83 24.31
C ALA A 24 2.04 10.60 24.99
N ILE A 25 3.18 9.94 25.24
CA ILE A 25 4.36 10.53 25.92
C ILE A 25 5.34 11.20 24.95
N LEU A 26 5.25 10.96 23.66
CA LEU A 26 6.18 11.49 22.65
C LEU A 26 6.23 13.04 22.48
N PRO A 27 5.24 13.85 22.88
CA PRO A 27 5.34 15.31 22.83
C PRO A 27 6.24 15.94 23.91
N LYS A 28 6.61 15.23 24.99
CA LYS A 28 7.30 15.83 26.14
C LYS A 28 8.82 15.81 26.11
N LEU A 29 9.43 15.11 25.17
CA LEU A 29 10.90 14.94 25.10
C LEU A 29 11.65 15.89 24.14
N ALA A 30 10.95 16.82 23.50
CA ALA A 30 11.54 17.74 22.50
C ALA A 30 11.82 19.17 23.04
N ALA A 31 11.87 19.38 24.34
CA ALA A 31 12.12 20.70 24.95
C ALA A 31 13.50 20.76 25.62
N THR A 32 14.56 20.92 24.85
CA THR A 32 15.87 21.40 25.35
C THR A 32 16.47 22.47 24.43
N LYS A 33 16.45 23.69 24.99
CA LYS A 33 17.29 24.87 24.76
C LYS A 33 17.85 25.18 23.38
N ARG A 34 17.28 26.21 22.74
CA ARG A 34 18.04 27.16 21.91
C ARG A 34 17.81 28.58 22.43
N THR A 35 18.92 29.28 22.60
CA THR A 35 19.10 30.69 23.02
C THR A 35 18.42 31.67 22.07
N GLU A 36 17.73 32.66 22.63
CA GLU A 36 17.13 33.80 21.93
C GLU A 36 18.20 34.79 21.40
N PRO A 37 17.83 35.51 20.27
CA PRO A 37 17.39 36.87 20.52
C PRO A 37 16.27 37.38 19.59
N HIS A 38 15.65 38.43 20.05
CA HIS A 38 14.65 39.33 19.48
C HIS A 38 13.17 38.96 19.71
N LYS A 39 12.68 39.48 20.86
CA LYS A 39 11.26 39.72 21.16
C LYS A 39 10.80 40.96 20.38
N SER A 40 9.90 40.80 19.44
CA SER A 40 8.70 41.62 19.21
C SER A 40 8.03 41.18 17.93
N VAL A 41 6.70 40.95 17.99
CA VAL A 41 5.84 40.46 16.91
C VAL A 41 5.75 38.92 16.79
N ILE A 42 5.40 38.21 17.85
CA ILE A 42 4.68 36.91 17.74
C ILE A 42 3.76 36.78 18.95
N LYS A 43 2.57 37.33 18.87
CA LYS A 43 1.43 36.91 19.70
C LYS A 43 0.21 36.76 18.80
N SER A 44 0.10 35.63 18.13
CA SER A 44 -1.14 34.93 17.75
C SER A 44 -0.80 33.58 17.10
N GLY A 45 -0.02 32.76 17.79
CA GLY A 45 0.11 31.34 17.46
C GLY A 45 -1.11 30.60 17.97
N LEU A 46 -2.29 30.76 17.34
CA LEU A 46 -3.36 29.78 17.50
C LEU A 46 -2.83 28.45 17.00
N ALA A 47 -2.84 27.46 17.87
CA ALA A 47 -2.58 26.07 17.49
C ALA A 47 -3.59 25.73 16.38
N MET A 48 -3.12 25.58 15.15
CA MET A 48 -3.91 25.08 14.01
C MET A 48 -4.45 23.71 14.41
N THR A 49 -5.66 23.65 14.92
CA THR A 49 -6.37 22.40 15.20
C THR A 49 -6.83 21.85 13.87
N LEU A 50 -6.51 20.57 13.61
CA LEU A 50 -7.04 19.85 12.43
C LEU A 50 -8.56 19.96 12.44
N ASN A 51 -9.14 20.55 11.39
CA ASN A 51 -10.58 20.73 11.26
C ASN A 51 -11.27 19.37 11.06
N GLY A 52 -12.35 19.12 11.77
CA GLY A 52 -13.12 17.88 11.69
C GLY A 52 -13.63 17.56 10.27
N TYR A 53 -13.92 18.59 9.46
CA TYR A 53 -14.32 18.44 8.06
C TYR A 53 -13.18 17.91 7.17
N LEU A 54 -11.96 18.43 7.36
CA LEU A 54 -10.75 17.95 6.69
C LEU A 54 -10.44 16.51 7.10
N ILE A 55 -10.46 16.20 8.40
CA ILE A 55 -10.22 14.85 8.92
C ILE A 55 -11.21 13.86 8.33
N LYS A 56 -12.52 14.17 8.36
CA LYS A 56 -13.57 13.35 7.77
C LYS A 56 -13.29 13.09 6.30
N SER A 57 -13.02 14.14 5.52
CA SER A 57 -12.78 14.03 4.08
C SER A 57 -11.55 13.18 3.75
N THR A 58 -10.49 13.31 4.56
CA THR A 58 -9.27 12.51 4.44
C THR A 58 -9.52 11.04 4.77
N ILE A 59 -10.20 10.75 5.88
CA ILE A 59 -10.52 9.37 6.29
C ILE A 59 -11.36 8.69 5.20
N VAL A 60 -12.38 9.37 4.69
CA VAL A 60 -13.24 8.83 3.62
C VAL A 60 -12.42 8.49 2.38
N ALA A 61 -11.56 9.40 1.92
CA ALA A 61 -10.71 9.12 0.75
C ALA A 61 -9.70 7.98 1.03
N ALA A 62 -9.21 7.88 2.27
CA ALA A 62 -8.29 6.83 2.69
C ALA A 62 -8.95 5.43 2.78
N LEU A 63 -10.30 5.33 2.88
CA LEU A 63 -11.01 4.04 2.80
C LEU A 63 -10.78 3.32 1.45
N GLY A 64 -10.48 4.05 0.37
CA GLY A 64 -10.00 3.44 -0.87
C GLY A 64 -8.73 2.61 -0.67
N GLY A 65 -7.83 3.05 0.23
CA GLY A 65 -6.66 2.28 0.66
C GLY A 65 -7.03 1.05 1.48
N LEU A 66 -8.01 1.15 2.38
CA LEU A 66 -8.50 0.01 3.15
C LEU A 66 -9.04 -1.09 2.23
N LEU A 67 -9.86 -0.72 1.25
CA LEU A 67 -10.39 -1.66 0.26
C LEU A 67 -9.28 -2.30 -0.59
N PHE A 68 -8.28 -1.52 -0.99
CA PHE A 68 -7.11 -2.04 -1.66
C PHE A 68 -6.40 -3.13 -0.82
N GLY A 69 -6.09 -2.82 0.45
CA GLY A 69 -5.44 -3.79 1.34
C GLY A 69 -6.30 -5.02 1.61
N PHE A 70 -7.61 -4.83 1.76
CA PHE A 70 -8.56 -5.89 1.99
C PHE A 70 -8.62 -6.85 0.80
N ASP A 71 -8.81 -6.35 -0.43
CA ASP A 71 -8.86 -7.19 -1.64
C ASP A 71 -7.55 -7.95 -1.87
N THR A 72 -6.42 -7.31 -1.52
CA THR A 72 -5.08 -7.93 -1.59
C THR A 72 -5.01 -9.19 -0.72
N ALA A 73 -5.48 -9.14 0.52
CA ALA A 73 -5.24 -10.22 1.49
C ALA A 73 -6.38 -11.23 1.59
N VAL A 74 -7.61 -10.85 1.25
CA VAL A 74 -8.79 -11.73 1.41
C VAL A 74 -8.68 -13.00 0.59
N ILE A 75 -8.02 -12.95 -0.57
CA ILE A 75 -7.85 -14.10 -1.47
C ILE A 75 -7.09 -15.27 -0.80
N ALA A 76 -6.17 -14.99 0.10
CA ALA A 76 -5.37 -16.01 0.78
C ALA A 76 -6.21 -17.06 1.51
N GLY A 77 -7.33 -16.64 2.13
CA GLY A 77 -8.25 -17.54 2.82
C GLY A 77 -9.17 -18.33 1.91
N THR A 78 -9.07 -18.19 0.57
CA THR A 78 -10.01 -18.80 -0.39
C THR A 78 -9.36 -19.73 -1.42
N THR A 79 -8.04 -19.62 -1.61
CA THR A 79 -7.27 -20.36 -2.64
C THR A 79 -7.53 -21.86 -2.64
N HIS A 80 -7.50 -22.50 -1.47
CA HIS A 80 -7.75 -23.94 -1.32
C HIS A 80 -9.19 -24.29 -1.74
N ALA A 81 -10.18 -23.62 -1.18
CA ALA A 81 -11.58 -23.88 -1.46
C ALA A 81 -11.95 -23.60 -2.95
N LEU A 82 -11.35 -22.58 -3.57
CA LEU A 82 -11.50 -22.32 -4.99
C LEU A 82 -10.89 -23.42 -5.86
N THR A 83 -9.72 -23.94 -5.44
CA THR A 83 -9.04 -25.05 -6.13
C THR A 83 -9.92 -26.31 -6.11
N GLU A 84 -10.53 -26.64 -4.98
CA GLU A 84 -11.45 -27.78 -4.87
C GLU A 84 -12.74 -27.55 -5.63
N THR A 85 -13.36 -26.36 -5.51
CA THR A 85 -14.67 -26.06 -6.14
C THR A 85 -14.60 -26.05 -7.65
N TYR A 86 -13.54 -25.51 -8.24
CA TYR A 86 -13.40 -25.35 -9.69
C TYR A 86 -12.35 -26.25 -10.31
N HIS A 87 -11.79 -27.21 -9.55
CA HIS A 87 -10.73 -28.16 -9.98
C HIS A 87 -9.54 -27.44 -10.63
N LEU A 88 -9.06 -26.38 -9.98
CA LEU A 88 -8.03 -25.50 -10.55
C LEU A 88 -6.67 -26.20 -10.64
N THR A 89 -6.04 -26.04 -11.78
CA THR A 89 -4.61 -26.34 -11.94
C THR A 89 -3.76 -25.23 -11.31
N THR A 90 -2.46 -25.44 -11.14
CA THR A 90 -1.55 -24.37 -10.66
C THR A 90 -1.57 -23.12 -11.56
N GLY A 91 -1.70 -23.30 -12.88
CA GLY A 91 -1.80 -22.18 -13.82
C GLY A 91 -3.11 -21.40 -13.68
N THR A 92 -4.26 -22.11 -13.60
CA THR A 92 -5.57 -21.47 -13.44
C THR A 92 -5.72 -20.84 -12.05
N LEU A 93 -5.15 -21.41 -11.00
CA LEU A 93 -5.08 -20.79 -9.68
C LEU A 93 -4.26 -19.48 -9.71
N GLY A 94 -3.06 -19.54 -10.34
CA GLY A 94 -2.24 -18.35 -10.53
C GLY A 94 -2.98 -17.24 -11.31
N LEU A 95 -3.72 -17.59 -12.36
CA LEU A 95 -4.56 -16.65 -13.10
C LEU A 95 -5.70 -16.09 -12.23
N THR A 96 -6.35 -16.92 -11.42
CA THR A 96 -7.42 -16.50 -10.51
C THR A 96 -6.93 -15.45 -9.52
N VAL A 97 -5.77 -15.65 -8.92
CA VAL A 97 -5.17 -14.70 -7.98
C VAL A 97 -4.69 -13.44 -8.71
N SER A 98 -3.98 -13.58 -9.84
CA SER A 98 -3.43 -12.44 -10.57
C SER A 98 -4.46 -11.64 -11.38
N ALA A 99 -5.66 -12.14 -11.59
CA ALA A 99 -6.70 -11.45 -12.37
C ALA A 99 -6.98 -10.03 -11.84
N ALA A 100 -7.09 -9.87 -10.51
CA ALA A 100 -7.26 -8.56 -9.90
C ALA A 100 -6.07 -7.63 -10.16
N LEU A 101 -4.84 -8.16 -10.21
CA LEU A 101 -3.63 -7.38 -10.46
C LEU A 101 -3.57 -6.84 -11.89
N TRP A 102 -3.99 -7.64 -12.88
CA TRP A 102 -4.16 -7.17 -14.26
C TRP A 102 -5.20 -6.05 -14.36
N GLY A 103 -6.32 -6.18 -13.64
CA GLY A 103 -7.28 -5.09 -13.48
C GLY A 103 -6.67 -3.85 -12.84
N THR A 104 -5.85 -4.03 -11.80
CA THR A 104 -5.18 -2.94 -11.08
C THR A 104 -4.24 -2.13 -11.98
N ILE A 105 -3.51 -2.80 -12.86
CA ILE A 105 -2.67 -2.13 -13.87
C ILE A 105 -3.51 -1.18 -14.71
N LEU A 106 -4.61 -1.67 -15.28
CA LEU A 106 -5.49 -0.84 -16.11
C LEU A 106 -6.15 0.28 -15.32
N GLY A 107 -6.66 -0.03 -14.13
CA GLY A 107 -7.25 0.96 -13.23
C GLY A 107 -6.29 2.09 -12.90
N ALA A 108 -5.06 1.78 -12.53
CA ALA A 108 -4.03 2.78 -12.21
C ALA A 108 -3.58 3.60 -13.42
N MET A 109 -3.42 2.96 -14.59
CA MET A 109 -3.01 3.65 -15.83
C MET A 109 -4.04 4.66 -16.30
N PHE A 110 -5.32 4.34 -16.20
CA PHE A 110 -6.39 5.17 -16.77
C PHE A 110 -7.13 6.04 -15.75
N ALA A 111 -6.86 5.90 -14.44
CA ALA A 111 -7.55 6.64 -13.38
C ALA A 111 -7.46 8.17 -13.52
N GLY A 112 -6.39 8.69 -14.09
CA GLY A 112 -6.21 10.12 -14.34
C GLY A 112 -7.29 10.71 -15.24
N ILE A 113 -7.73 9.97 -16.27
CA ILE A 113 -8.73 10.43 -17.24
C ILE A 113 -10.07 10.78 -16.57
N PRO A 114 -10.77 9.87 -15.88
CA PRO A 114 -11.99 10.21 -15.16
C PRO A 114 -11.72 11.20 -14.01
N GLY A 115 -10.57 11.10 -13.34
CA GLY A 115 -10.15 12.04 -12.29
C GLY A 115 -10.12 13.49 -12.77
N ASP A 116 -9.60 13.76 -13.96
CA ASP A 116 -9.56 15.08 -14.56
C ASP A 116 -10.90 15.50 -15.18
N ARG A 117 -11.63 14.57 -15.76
CA ARG A 117 -12.90 14.85 -16.43
C ARG A 117 -14.04 15.12 -15.45
N TYR A 118 -14.24 14.23 -14.46
CA TYR A 118 -15.37 14.24 -13.53
C TYR A 118 -15.00 14.71 -12.13
N GLY A 119 -13.70 14.76 -11.80
CA GLY A 119 -13.17 15.07 -10.48
C GLY A 119 -12.86 13.84 -9.66
N ARG A 120 -11.92 13.99 -8.69
CA ARG A 120 -11.39 12.88 -7.90
C ARG A 120 -12.48 12.17 -7.09
N ARG A 121 -13.37 12.95 -6.43
CA ARG A 121 -14.47 12.42 -5.61
C ARG A 121 -15.44 11.57 -6.43
N ASP A 122 -15.90 12.08 -7.55
CA ASP A 122 -16.92 11.39 -8.35
C ASP A 122 -16.30 10.17 -9.05
N SER A 123 -15.02 10.23 -9.42
CA SER A 123 -14.27 9.06 -9.90
C SER A 123 -14.07 8.01 -8.81
N LEU A 124 -13.81 8.40 -7.56
CA LEU A 124 -13.75 7.45 -6.42
C LEU A 124 -15.10 6.75 -6.18
N ARG A 125 -16.24 7.40 -6.45
CA ARG A 125 -17.56 6.76 -6.40
C ARG A 125 -17.68 5.65 -7.44
N VAL A 126 -17.15 5.88 -8.67
CA VAL A 126 -17.09 4.82 -9.69
C VAL A 126 -16.23 3.66 -9.21
N MET A 127 -15.07 3.93 -8.58
CA MET A 127 -14.24 2.87 -8.01
C MET A 127 -14.99 2.10 -6.91
N ALA A 128 -15.73 2.78 -6.05
CA ALA A 128 -16.55 2.14 -5.01
C ALA A 128 -17.64 1.22 -5.62
N ILE A 129 -18.26 1.62 -6.73
CA ILE A 129 -19.21 0.78 -7.49
C ILE A 129 -18.50 -0.46 -8.03
N LEU A 130 -17.30 -0.33 -8.62
CA LEU A 130 -16.53 -1.46 -9.12
C LEU A 130 -16.15 -2.45 -8.01
N TYR A 131 -15.76 -1.96 -6.82
CA TYR A 131 -15.55 -2.80 -5.65
C TYR A 131 -16.81 -3.57 -5.24
N MET A 132 -17.97 -2.89 -5.22
CA MET A 132 -19.24 -3.51 -4.87
C MET A 132 -19.62 -4.59 -5.87
N ILE A 133 -19.52 -4.30 -7.18
CA ILE A 133 -19.76 -5.26 -8.25
C ILE A 133 -18.84 -6.48 -8.11
N SER A 134 -17.56 -6.25 -7.82
CA SER A 134 -16.61 -7.32 -7.60
C SER A 134 -16.96 -8.18 -6.39
N ALA A 135 -17.23 -7.56 -5.24
CA ALA A 135 -17.55 -8.28 -4.01
C ALA A 135 -18.79 -9.18 -4.18
N LEU A 136 -19.87 -8.61 -4.68
CA LEU A 136 -21.11 -9.34 -4.93
C LEU A 136 -20.93 -10.36 -6.07
N GLY A 137 -20.30 -9.96 -7.17
CA GLY A 137 -20.05 -10.83 -8.30
C GLY A 137 -19.19 -12.05 -7.94
N CYS A 138 -18.15 -11.88 -7.13
CA CYS A 138 -17.34 -12.99 -6.63
C CYS A 138 -18.13 -13.89 -5.66
N ALA A 139 -18.92 -13.30 -4.75
CA ALA A 139 -19.74 -14.07 -3.81
C ALA A 139 -20.80 -14.94 -4.53
N PHE A 140 -21.37 -14.44 -5.60
CA PHE A 140 -22.40 -15.12 -6.40
C PHE A 140 -21.86 -15.74 -7.70
N ALA A 141 -20.55 -15.85 -7.88
CA ALA A 141 -19.95 -16.45 -9.07
C ALA A 141 -20.50 -17.86 -9.31
N TRP A 142 -20.99 -18.11 -10.53
CA TRP A 142 -21.61 -19.37 -10.93
C TRP A 142 -20.61 -20.33 -11.58
N ASP A 143 -19.52 -19.81 -12.13
CA ASP A 143 -18.41 -20.57 -12.70
C ASP A 143 -17.06 -19.85 -12.49
N TRP A 144 -15.98 -20.50 -12.90
CA TRP A 144 -14.63 -19.95 -12.76
C TRP A 144 -14.41 -18.68 -13.59
N TYR A 145 -14.99 -18.59 -14.79
CA TYR A 145 -14.82 -17.43 -15.67
C TYR A 145 -15.48 -16.19 -15.08
N SER A 146 -16.67 -16.34 -14.51
CA SER A 146 -17.37 -15.25 -13.83
C SER A 146 -16.57 -14.76 -12.60
N LEU A 147 -16.01 -15.67 -11.82
CA LEU A 147 -15.14 -15.32 -10.69
C LEU A 147 -13.93 -14.48 -11.15
N VAL A 148 -13.21 -14.96 -12.17
CA VAL A 148 -12.04 -14.26 -12.74
C VAL A 148 -12.42 -12.89 -13.28
N PHE A 149 -13.55 -12.77 -13.97
CA PHE A 149 -14.07 -11.52 -14.49
C PHE A 149 -14.37 -10.51 -13.37
N PHE A 150 -15.10 -10.93 -12.33
CA PHE A 150 -15.42 -10.03 -11.22
C PHE A 150 -14.19 -9.63 -10.40
N ARG A 151 -13.21 -10.52 -10.24
CA ARG A 151 -11.91 -10.16 -9.65
C ARG A 151 -11.16 -9.12 -10.48
N PHE A 152 -11.18 -9.25 -11.80
CA PHE A 152 -10.58 -8.27 -12.70
C PHE A 152 -11.25 -6.89 -12.57
N ILE A 153 -12.59 -6.84 -12.49
CA ILE A 153 -13.36 -5.61 -12.24
C ILE A 153 -12.98 -4.98 -10.90
N GLY A 154 -12.85 -5.78 -9.84
CA GLY A 154 -12.37 -5.32 -8.53
C GLY A 154 -10.98 -4.70 -8.62
N GLY A 155 -10.09 -5.35 -9.37
CA GLY A 155 -8.75 -4.84 -9.64
C GLY A 155 -8.75 -3.44 -10.27
N ILE A 156 -9.64 -3.16 -11.24
CA ILE A 156 -9.78 -1.81 -11.80
C ILE A 156 -10.13 -0.80 -10.69
N GLY A 157 -11.03 -1.17 -9.78
CA GLY A 157 -11.36 -0.36 -8.59
C GLY A 157 -10.16 -0.11 -7.69
N VAL A 158 -9.35 -1.17 -7.42
CA VAL A 158 -8.09 -1.08 -6.65
C VAL A 158 -7.12 -0.10 -7.30
N GLY A 159 -6.83 -0.29 -8.58
CA GLY A 159 -5.89 0.56 -9.31
C GLY A 159 -6.34 2.02 -9.37
N GLY A 160 -7.63 2.24 -9.66
CA GLY A 160 -8.19 3.59 -9.72
C GLY A 160 -8.14 4.30 -8.37
N SER A 161 -8.51 3.62 -7.29
CA SER A 161 -8.51 4.22 -5.94
C SER A 161 -7.11 4.46 -5.39
N SER A 162 -6.13 3.63 -5.76
CA SER A 162 -4.72 3.78 -5.35
C SER A 162 -4.07 5.07 -5.89
N VAL A 163 -4.58 5.58 -7.02
CA VAL A 163 -4.14 6.85 -7.62
C VAL A 163 -5.00 8.01 -7.12
N LEU A 164 -6.32 7.88 -7.21
CA LEU A 164 -7.25 8.98 -6.94
C LEU A 164 -7.36 9.32 -5.46
N GLY A 165 -7.23 8.36 -4.55
CA GLY A 165 -7.31 8.55 -3.10
C GLY A 165 -6.22 9.49 -2.57
N PRO A 166 -4.92 9.13 -2.72
CA PRO A 166 -3.83 10.02 -2.32
C PRO A 166 -3.85 11.38 -3.02
N MET A 167 -4.22 11.41 -4.31
CA MET A 167 -4.35 12.65 -5.08
C MET A 167 -5.43 13.56 -4.47
N TYR A 168 -6.62 13.04 -4.17
CA TYR A 168 -7.68 13.80 -3.52
C TYR A 168 -7.23 14.34 -2.16
N ILE A 169 -6.61 13.50 -1.32
CA ILE A 169 -6.11 13.91 0.00
C ILE A 169 -5.08 15.04 -0.16
N ALA A 170 -4.14 14.92 -1.09
CA ALA A 170 -3.12 15.94 -1.33
C ALA A 170 -3.70 17.27 -1.81
N GLU A 171 -4.82 17.25 -2.54
CA GLU A 171 -5.49 18.45 -3.07
C GLU A 171 -6.37 19.18 -2.06
N ILE A 172 -6.88 18.50 -1.01
CA ILE A 172 -7.68 19.13 0.05
C ILE A 172 -6.86 19.49 1.29
N ALA A 173 -5.66 18.92 1.43
CA ALA A 173 -4.85 19.03 2.62
C ALA A 173 -3.99 20.31 2.60
N PRO A 174 -4.00 21.13 3.68
CA PRO A 174 -3.05 22.22 3.85
C PRO A 174 -1.60 21.72 3.74
N ALA A 175 -0.72 22.54 3.16
CA ALA A 175 0.67 22.18 2.89
C ALA A 175 1.40 21.59 4.12
N LYS A 176 1.17 22.16 5.31
CA LYS A 176 1.73 21.73 6.60
C LYS A 176 1.38 20.28 6.97
N TRP A 177 0.19 19.81 6.62
CA TRP A 177 -0.35 18.51 7.03
C TRP A 177 -0.40 17.49 5.89
N ARG A 178 -0.18 17.92 4.64
CA ARG A 178 -0.36 17.12 3.41
C ARG A 178 0.32 15.75 3.48
N GLY A 179 1.59 15.72 3.83
CA GLY A 179 2.33 14.45 3.90
C GLY A 179 1.76 13.46 4.95
N ARG A 180 1.37 13.98 6.13
CA ARG A 180 0.78 13.15 7.19
C ARG A 180 -0.60 12.62 6.81
N LEU A 181 -1.43 13.46 6.18
CA LEU A 181 -2.77 13.08 5.76
C LEU A 181 -2.73 12.09 4.59
N VAL A 182 -1.81 12.25 3.63
CA VAL A 182 -1.57 11.25 2.58
C VAL A 182 -1.07 9.93 3.19
N GLY A 183 -0.26 9.99 4.25
CA GLY A 183 0.18 8.81 4.99
C GLY A 183 -0.96 7.97 5.58
N LEU A 184 -2.13 8.56 5.86
CA LEU A 184 -3.32 7.82 6.28
C LEU A 184 -3.84 6.86 5.21
N PHE A 185 -3.60 7.14 3.93
CA PHE A 185 -3.93 6.18 2.87
C PHE A 185 -3.10 4.90 3.02
N GLN A 186 -1.79 5.02 3.22
CA GLN A 186 -0.91 3.87 3.44
C GLN A 186 -1.25 3.11 4.73
N PHE A 187 -1.56 3.82 5.82
CA PHE A 187 -2.08 3.20 7.04
C PHE A 187 -3.31 2.33 6.74
N ASN A 188 -4.28 2.87 5.98
CA ASN A 188 -5.49 2.15 5.63
C ASN A 188 -5.21 0.94 4.74
N VAL A 189 -4.21 0.98 3.84
CA VAL A 189 -3.81 -0.20 3.06
C VAL A 189 -3.37 -1.34 3.97
N VAL A 190 -2.43 -1.10 4.88
CA VAL A 190 -1.93 -2.16 5.77
C VAL A 190 -2.96 -2.59 6.82
N PHE A 191 -3.82 -1.66 7.27
CA PHE A 191 -4.95 -1.99 8.14
C PHE A 191 -6.00 -2.83 7.42
N GLY A 192 -6.26 -2.58 6.13
CA GLY A 192 -7.12 -3.39 5.29
C GLY A 192 -6.62 -4.82 5.12
N ILE A 193 -5.30 -5.02 4.98
CA ILE A 193 -4.68 -6.36 4.96
C ILE A 193 -4.95 -7.11 6.27
N LEU A 194 -4.72 -6.46 7.41
CA LEU A 194 -5.02 -7.06 8.72
C LEU A 194 -6.50 -7.39 8.87
N LEU A 195 -7.39 -6.48 8.47
CA LEU A 195 -8.83 -6.69 8.56
C LEU A 195 -9.31 -7.84 7.67
N ALA A 196 -8.71 -8.01 6.48
CA ALA A 196 -9.02 -9.13 5.58
C ALA A 196 -8.62 -10.48 6.21
N TYR A 197 -7.41 -10.59 6.75
CA TYR A 197 -7.00 -11.81 7.45
C TYR A 197 -7.87 -12.09 8.67
N PHE A 198 -8.20 -11.06 9.45
CA PHE A 198 -9.10 -11.20 10.60
C PHE A 198 -10.51 -11.65 10.16
N SER A 199 -11.06 -11.09 9.08
CA SER A 199 -12.36 -11.51 8.55
C SER A 199 -12.32 -12.95 8.03
N ASN A 200 -11.26 -13.37 7.36
CA ASN A 200 -11.06 -14.75 6.92
C ASN A 200 -11.05 -15.71 8.12
N PHE A 201 -10.35 -15.36 9.21
CA PHE A 201 -10.33 -16.13 10.44
C PHE A 201 -11.72 -16.24 11.09
N MET A 202 -12.44 -15.12 11.24
CA MET A 202 -13.78 -15.10 11.82
C MET A 202 -14.79 -15.92 11.00
N ILE A 203 -14.75 -15.80 9.66
CA ILE A 203 -15.64 -16.55 8.77
C ILE A 203 -15.27 -18.03 8.80
N GLY A 204 -13.96 -18.36 8.89
CA GLY A 204 -13.48 -19.73 9.05
C GLY A 204 -14.00 -20.43 10.31
N LEU A 205 -14.13 -19.68 11.43
CA LEU A 205 -14.71 -20.19 12.69
C LEU A 205 -16.22 -20.43 12.60
N ALA A 206 -16.91 -19.80 11.68
CA ALA A 206 -18.37 -19.96 11.50
C ALA A 206 -18.77 -21.22 10.71
N GLU A 207 -17.78 -21.95 10.15
CA GLU A 207 -17.94 -23.26 9.50
C GLU A 207 -19.03 -23.30 8.41
N PHE A 208 -19.06 -22.31 7.50
CA PHE A 208 -20.02 -22.25 6.40
C PHE A 208 -19.86 -23.35 5.32
N GLY A 209 -19.00 -24.33 5.54
CA GLY A 209 -18.75 -25.45 4.65
C GLY A 209 -18.29 -25.02 3.26
N ALA A 210 -18.85 -25.63 2.20
CA ALA A 210 -18.46 -25.33 0.82
C ALA A 210 -18.72 -23.87 0.36
N ALA A 211 -19.57 -23.14 1.07
CA ALA A 211 -19.88 -21.72 0.74
C ALA A 211 -18.93 -20.73 1.44
N GLU A 212 -18.02 -21.16 2.29
CA GLU A 212 -17.15 -20.29 3.10
C GLU A 212 -16.37 -19.28 2.25
N TRP A 213 -15.77 -19.68 1.15
CA TRP A 213 -15.04 -18.79 0.27
C TRP A 213 -15.90 -17.67 -0.33
N ARG A 214 -17.21 -17.92 -0.55
CA ARG A 214 -18.16 -16.92 -1.03
C ARG A 214 -18.36 -15.82 0.01
N TRP A 215 -18.50 -16.18 1.28
CA TRP A 215 -18.61 -15.26 2.37
C TRP A 215 -17.31 -14.45 2.57
N LYS A 216 -16.15 -15.12 2.48
CA LYS A 216 -14.84 -14.46 2.58
C LYS A 216 -14.68 -13.38 1.51
N LEU A 217 -15.00 -13.66 0.24
CA LEU A 217 -14.94 -12.66 -0.83
C LEU A 217 -16.06 -11.62 -0.72
N GLY A 218 -17.28 -12.04 -0.39
CA GLY A 218 -18.44 -11.17 -0.31
C GLY A 218 -18.42 -10.14 0.80
N VAL A 219 -17.75 -10.45 1.94
CA VAL A 219 -17.68 -9.53 3.08
C VAL A 219 -16.98 -8.21 2.74
N SER A 220 -16.13 -8.17 1.70
CA SER A 220 -15.53 -6.94 1.16
C SER A 220 -16.57 -5.93 0.66
N GLY A 221 -17.78 -6.38 0.36
CA GLY A 221 -18.91 -5.51 0.03
C GLY A 221 -19.32 -4.57 1.15
N ILE A 222 -19.13 -4.95 2.42
CA ILE A 222 -19.46 -4.09 3.58
C ILE A 222 -18.60 -2.81 3.58
N PRO A 223 -17.26 -2.87 3.62
CA PRO A 223 -16.45 -1.67 3.53
C PRO A 223 -16.59 -0.93 2.19
N ALA A 224 -16.91 -1.62 1.08
CA ALA A 224 -17.18 -0.98 -0.19
C ALA A 224 -18.47 -0.14 -0.15
N ALA A 225 -19.56 -0.66 0.45
CA ALA A 225 -20.80 0.07 0.67
C ALA A 225 -20.58 1.29 1.57
N LEU A 226 -19.85 1.10 2.67
CA LEU A 226 -19.51 2.19 3.59
C LEU A 226 -18.72 3.30 2.86
N PHE A 227 -17.71 2.93 2.09
CA PHE A 227 -16.92 3.86 1.28
C PHE A 227 -17.82 4.64 0.31
N MET A 228 -18.67 3.95 -0.44
CA MET A 228 -19.61 4.58 -1.38
C MET A 228 -20.52 5.59 -0.69
N LEU A 229 -21.13 5.22 0.45
CA LEU A 229 -22.02 6.09 1.21
C LEU A 229 -21.29 7.32 1.75
N MET A 230 -20.10 7.13 2.32
CA MET A 230 -19.33 8.23 2.91
C MET A 230 -18.81 9.21 1.84
N LEU A 231 -18.57 8.78 0.60
CA LEU A 231 -18.16 9.64 -0.51
C LEU A 231 -19.21 10.71 -0.90
N PHE A 232 -20.47 10.55 -0.50
CA PHE A 232 -21.48 11.60 -0.67
C PHE A 232 -21.31 12.76 0.31
N GLY A 233 -20.66 12.53 1.46
CA GLY A 233 -20.48 13.50 2.52
C GLY A 233 -19.18 14.30 2.48
N ILE A 234 -18.38 14.20 1.39
CA ILE A 234 -17.12 14.94 1.23
C ILE A 234 -17.17 15.90 0.04
N PRO A 235 -16.38 17.00 0.04
CA PRO A 235 -16.39 18.02 -1.02
C PRO A 235 -15.69 17.52 -2.30
N ARG A 236 -15.82 18.27 -3.38
CA ARG A 236 -14.94 18.16 -4.55
C ARG A 236 -13.58 18.79 -4.25
N SER A 237 -12.55 18.37 -4.96
CA SER A 237 -11.22 18.96 -4.84
C SER A 237 -11.22 20.45 -5.25
N PRO A 238 -10.61 21.36 -4.44
CA PRO A 238 -10.47 22.77 -4.82
C PRO A 238 -9.72 22.95 -6.13
N ARG A 239 -8.62 22.22 -6.33
CA ARG A 239 -7.81 22.29 -7.55
C ARG A 239 -8.62 21.89 -8.80
N TRP A 240 -9.42 20.85 -8.71
CA TRP A 240 -10.30 20.43 -9.80
C TRP A 240 -11.40 21.46 -10.07
N LEU A 241 -11.98 22.07 -9.02
CA LEU A 241 -13.00 23.11 -9.16
C LEU A 241 -12.45 24.35 -9.89
N VAL A 242 -11.24 24.79 -9.55
CA VAL A 242 -10.57 25.90 -10.27
C VAL A 242 -10.32 25.53 -11.73
N LYS A 243 -9.80 24.31 -12.01
CA LYS A 243 -9.60 23.81 -13.40
C LYS A 243 -10.90 23.81 -14.21
N LYS A 244 -12.06 23.64 -13.55
CA LYS A 244 -13.41 23.73 -14.16
C LYS A 244 -14.03 25.13 -14.10
N ARG A 245 -13.27 26.16 -13.75
CA ARG A 245 -13.71 27.56 -13.61
C ARG A 245 -14.82 27.78 -12.56
N ARG A 246 -14.91 26.87 -11.58
CA ARG A 246 -15.88 26.93 -10.45
C ARG A 246 -15.19 27.52 -9.21
N VAL A 247 -14.57 28.69 -9.38
CA VAL A 247 -13.75 29.36 -8.35
C VAL A 247 -14.52 29.65 -7.03
N PRO A 248 -15.81 30.09 -7.05
CA PRO A 248 -16.54 30.34 -5.82
C PRO A 248 -16.70 29.08 -4.95
N GLU A 249 -16.91 27.92 -5.56
CA GLU A 249 -17.01 26.66 -4.85
C GLU A 249 -15.65 26.20 -4.30
N ALA A 250 -14.56 26.41 -5.07
CA ALA A 250 -13.20 26.12 -4.60
C ALA A 250 -12.86 26.92 -3.33
N ARG A 251 -13.20 28.22 -3.33
CA ARG A 251 -13.05 29.12 -2.18
C ARG A 251 -13.78 28.57 -0.94
N GLU A 252 -15.04 28.17 -1.10
CA GLU A 252 -15.84 27.65 0.03
C GLU A 252 -15.25 26.34 0.56
N VAL A 253 -14.76 25.43 -0.29
CA VAL A 253 -14.10 24.20 0.15
C VAL A 253 -12.84 24.51 0.93
N LEU A 254 -11.96 25.41 0.46
CA LEU A 254 -10.75 25.80 1.19
C LEU A 254 -11.09 26.43 2.55
N ARG A 255 -12.13 27.24 2.64
CA ARG A 255 -12.61 27.78 3.90
C ARG A 255 -13.10 26.70 4.85
N LEU A 256 -13.87 25.72 4.37
CA LEU A 256 -14.41 24.60 5.15
C LEU A 256 -13.32 23.62 5.61
N THR A 257 -12.23 23.48 4.86
CA THR A 257 -11.10 22.62 5.25
C THR A 257 -10.18 23.26 6.28
N GLY A 258 -10.43 24.52 6.67
CA GLY A 258 -9.70 25.21 7.74
C GLY A 258 -8.36 25.78 7.30
N GLU A 259 -8.20 26.09 6.00
CA GLU A 259 -7.04 26.84 5.52
C GLU A 259 -7.12 28.29 6.01
N GLU A 260 -6.14 28.73 6.80
CA GLU A 260 -6.15 30.08 7.40
C GLU A 260 -6.06 31.17 6.32
N ASN A 261 -5.23 30.95 5.31
CA ASN A 261 -5.02 31.86 4.19
C ASN A 261 -5.66 31.32 2.90
N TYR A 262 -6.93 30.90 2.99
CA TYR A 262 -7.63 30.26 1.87
C TYR A 262 -7.67 31.11 0.59
N GLU A 263 -7.62 32.45 0.67
CA GLU A 263 -7.53 33.31 -0.51
C GLU A 263 -6.15 33.25 -1.17
N ALA A 264 -5.08 33.22 -0.38
CA ALA A 264 -3.71 33.06 -0.91
C ALA A 264 -3.54 31.67 -1.53
N GLU A 265 -3.98 30.60 -0.86
CA GLU A 265 -3.94 29.24 -1.40
C GLU A 265 -4.77 29.14 -2.71
N LEU A 266 -5.95 29.79 -2.75
CA LEU A 266 -6.76 29.85 -3.97
C LEU A 266 -6.02 30.52 -5.12
N GLN A 267 -5.35 31.65 -4.84
CA GLN A 267 -4.56 32.37 -5.84
C GLN A 267 -3.36 31.54 -6.33
N ASP A 268 -2.69 30.83 -5.41
CA ASP A 268 -1.59 29.92 -5.74
C ASP A 268 -2.06 28.76 -6.63
N ILE A 269 -3.25 28.20 -6.35
CA ILE A 269 -3.86 27.15 -7.19
C ILE A 269 -4.15 27.71 -8.59
N VAL A 270 -4.76 28.90 -8.71
CA VAL A 270 -5.05 29.54 -10.00
C VAL A 270 -3.76 29.77 -10.79
N THR A 271 -2.77 30.40 -10.17
CA THR A 271 -1.47 30.67 -10.79
C THR A 271 -0.76 29.39 -11.25
N SER A 272 -0.83 28.32 -10.42
CA SER A 272 -0.20 27.04 -10.78
C SER A 272 -0.87 26.37 -11.98
N ILE A 273 -2.20 26.46 -12.10
CA ILE A 273 -2.95 25.90 -13.22
C ILE A 273 -2.66 26.67 -14.51
N ASP A 274 -2.59 28.00 -14.43
CA ASP A 274 -2.25 28.85 -15.59
C ASP A 274 -0.80 28.58 -16.06
N ALA A 275 0.13 28.39 -15.13
CA ALA A 275 1.51 28.03 -15.44
C ALA A 275 1.64 26.62 -16.08
N GLU A 276 0.82 25.63 -15.68
CA GLU A 276 0.79 24.30 -16.29
C GLU A 276 0.48 24.34 -17.80
N HIS A 277 -0.31 25.30 -18.25
CA HIS A 277 -0.64 25.47 -19.67
C HIS A 277 0.51 26.05 -20.53
N GLY A 278 1.53 26.62 -19.88
CA GLY A 278 2.67 27.28 -20.57
C GLY A 278 3.93 26.38 -20.67
N HIS A 279 4.01 25.24 -20.00
CA HIS A 279 5.19 24.39 -20.00
C HIS A 279 5.00 23.20 -20.93
N GLY A 280 5.88 23.07 -21.94
CA GLY A 280 5.89 21.93 -22.88
C GLY A 280 6.10 20.59 -22.18
N ASP A 281 5.46 19.55 -22.70
CA ASP A 281 5.51 18.18 -22.20
C ASP A 281 6.87 17.53 -22.53
N GLU A 282 7.79 17.46 -21.56
CA GLU A 282 9.12 16.85 -21.75
C GLU A 282 9.02 15.32 -21.82
N PRO A 283 9.59 14.64 -22.84
CA PRO A 283 9.56 13.18 -22.93
C PRO A 283 10.44 12.56 -21.86
N LEU A 284 9.94 11.44 -21.25
CA LEU A 284 10.68 10.70 -20.22
C LEU A 284 11.84 9.88 -20.81
N PHE A 285 11.60 9.22 -21.96
CA PHE A 285 12.56 8.27 -22.54
C PHE A 285 13.63 8.96 -23.38
N ILE A 286 14.46 9.80 -22.72
CA ILE A 286 15.65 10.41 -23.32
C ILE A 286 16.90 10.02 -22.54
N ARG A 287 18.08 10.09 -23.18
CA ARG A 287 19.38 9.69 -22.59
C ARG A 287 19.67 10.40 -21.26
N LYS A 288 19.17 11.61 -21.10
CA LYS A 288 19.29 12.43 -19.87
C LYS A 288 18.70 11.72 -18.64
N TYR A 289 17.59 10.99 -18.77
CA TYR A 289 16.88 10.37 -17.65
C TYR A 289 17.18 8.88 -17.47
N ARG A 290 18.21 8.34 -18.14
CA ARG A 290 18.54 6.89 -18.07
C ARG A 290 18.76 6.39 -16.63
N VAL A 291 19.40 7.20 -15.77
CA VAL A 291 19.68 6.81 -14.37
C VAL A 291 18.40 6.78 -13.54
N PRO A 292 17.58 7.86 -13.45
CA PRO A 292 16.28 7.78 -12.77
C PRO A 292 15.35 6.68 -13.29
N ILE A 293 15.33 6.44 -14.61
CA ILE A 293 14.55 5.35 -15.21
C ILE A 293 15.03 3.98 -14.69
N PHE A 294 16.34 3.75 -14.70
CA PHE A 294 16.93 2.52 -14.16
C PHE A 294 16.59 2.33 -12.67
N LEU A 295 16.71 3.38 -11.86
CA LEU A 295 16.37 3.33 -10.43
C LEU A 295 14.90 3.02 -10.21
N ALA A 296 14.00 3.64 -10.98
CA ALA A 296 12.56 3.43 -10.87
C ALA A 296 12.14 2.01 -11.26
N ILE A 297 12.68 1.49 -12.36
CA ILE A 297 12.45 0.10 -12.78
C ILE A 297 13.03 -0.86 -11.73
N SER A 298 14.25 -0.63 -11.28
CA SER A 298 14.92 -1.50 -10.31
C SER A 298 14.15 -1.57 -8.99
N ILE A 299 13.75 -0.43 -8.41
CA ILE A 299 13.03 -0.44 -7.12
C ILE A 299 11.65 -1.09 -7.26
N GLY A 300 10.90 -0.83 -8.34
CA GLY A 300 9.61 -1.46 -8.61
C GLY A 300 9.73 -2.97 -8.81
N MET A 301 10.75 -3.41 -9.54
CA MET A 301 11.03 -4.82 -9.81
C MET A 301 11.45 -5.57 -8.54
N PHE A 302 12.47 -5.09 -7.82
CA PHE A 302 12.96 -5.77 -6.62
C PHE A 302 11.95 -5.77 -5.48
N ASN A 303 11.09 -4.75 -5.38
CA ASN A 303 9.99 -4.76 -4.42
C ASN A 303 9.13 -6.01 -4.59
N GLN A 304 8.86 -6.44 -5.81
CA GLN A 304 8.06 -7.63 -6.09
C GLN A 304 8.89 -8.92 -6.12
N LEU A 305 10.16 -8.86 -6.56
CA LEU A 305 11.09 -10.00 -6.50
C LEU A 305 11.46 -10.42 -5.07
N SER A 306 11.08 -9.63 -4.05
CA SER A 306 11.09 -10.05 -2.65
C SER A 306 10.08 -11.18 -2.36
N GLY A 307 9.08 -11.35 -3.24
CA GLY A 307 8.01 -12.33 -3.05
C GLY A 307 6.87 -11.85 -2.14
N ILE A 308 6.88 -10.59 -1.71
CA ILE A 308 5.95 -10.08 -0.68
C ILE A 308 4.48 -10.37 -1.00
N ASN A 309 4.03 -9.99 -2.18
CA ASN A 309 2.61 -10.16 -2.52
C ASN A 309 2.27 -11.63 -2.80
N ALA A 310 3.16 -12.42 -3.42
CA ALA A 310 2.95 -13.85 -3.58
C ALA A 310 2.83 -14.54 -2.21
N ILE A 311 3.68 -14.21 -1.25
CA ILE A 311 3.60 -14.77 0.10
C ILE A 311 2.29 -14.35 0.78
N LEU A 312 1.89 -13.08 0.69
CA LEU A 312 0.63 -12.60 1.28
C LEU A 312 -0.62 -13.25 0.65
N TYR A 313 -0.64 -13.45 -0.67
CA TYR A 313 -1.78 -14.04 -1.38
C TYR A 313 -1.94 -15.55 -1.16
N TYR A 314 -0.84 -16.25 -0.93
CA TYR A 314 -0.80 -17.70 -0.71
C TYR A 314 -0.42 -18.08 0.71
N LEU A 315 -0.56 -17.15 1.66
CA LEU A 315 -0.08 -17.32 3.04
C LEU A 315 -0.69 -18.55 3.72
N ASN A 316 -1.99 -18.75 3.56
CA ASN A 316 -2.70 -19.90 4.11
C ASN A 316 -2.22 -21.22 3.48
N ASP A 317 -1.98 -21.24 2.16
CA ASP A 317 -1.43 -22.41 1.47
C ASP A 317 -0.01 -22.74 1.94
N ILE A 318 0.81 -21.72 2.22
CA ILE A 318 2.16 -21.88 2.76
C ILE A 318 2.10 -22.55 4.14
N PHE A 319 1.21 -22.08 5.03
CA PHE A 319 1.01 -22.69 6.36
C PHE A 319 0.46 -24.12 6.28
N MET A 320 -0.54 -24.38 5.43
CA MET A 320 -1.08 -25.73 5.25
C MET A 320 -0.03 -26.71 4.72
N ARG A 321 0.82 -26.29 3.76
CA ARG A 321 1.93 -27.12 3.25
C ARG A 321 2.98 -27.45 4.31
N ALA A 322 3.14 -26.59 5.32
CA ALA A 322 3.99 -26.82 6.48
C ALA A 322 3.28 -27.62 7.60
N GLY A 323 2.09 -28.17 7.35
CA GLY A 323 1.37 -29.03 8.30
C GLY A 323 0.48 -28.31 9.31
N PHE A 324 0.29 -26.98 9.19
CA PHE A 324 -0.65 -26.26 10.05
C PHE A 324 -2.10 -26.58 9.65
N SER A 325 -2.99 -26.68 10.64
CA SER A 325 -4.43 -26.77 10.38
C SER A 325 -4.94 -25.46 9.76
N LYS A 326 -6.06 -25.52 9.04
CA LYS A 326 -6.69 -24.35 8.41
C LYS A 326 -6.92 -23.20 9.41
N THR A 327 -7.53 -23.49 10.55
CA THR A 327 -7.80 -22.49 11.60
C THR A 327 -6.51 -21.90 12.18
N SER A 328 -5.49 -22.73 12.38
CA SER A 328 -4.17 -22.25 12.82
C SER A 328 -3.51 -21.37 11.76
N GLY A 329 -3.60 -21.74 10.47
CA GLY A 329 -3.08 -20.94 9.37
C GLY A 329 -3.77 -19.57 9.26
N ASP A 330 -5.10 -19.52 9.41
CA ASP A 330 -5.86 -18.26 9.40
C ASP A 330 -5.44 -17.35 10.58
N LEU A 331 -5.23 -17.90 11.78
CA LEU A 331 -4.77 -17.14 12.93
C LEU A 331 -3.34 -16.61 12.73
N GLN A 332 -2.44 -17.42 12.18
CA GLN A 332 -1.08 -16.97 11.87
C GLN A 332 -1.07 -15.85 10.82
N ALA A 333 -1.98 -15.89 9.84
CA ALA A 333 -2.14 -14.82 8.87
C ALA A 333 -2.54 -13.49 9.54
N VAL A 334 -3.39 -13.51 10.57
CA VAL A 334 -3.70 -12.31 11.37
C VAL A 334 -2.44 -11.75 12.05
N ALA A 335 -1.59 -12.62 12.63
CA ALA A 335 -0.33 -12.20 13.25
C ALA A 335 0.62 -11.55 12.23
N ILE A 336 0.71 -12.10 11.02
CA ILE A 336 1.47 -11.52 9.90
C ILE A 336 0.92 -10.16 9.50
N GLY A 337 -0.41 -10.01 9.38
CA GLY A 337 -1.06 -8.72 9.10
C GLY A 337 -0.80 -7.67 10.18
N ALA A 338 -0.85 -8.06 11.46
CA ALA A 338 -0.52 -7.17 12.58
C ALA A 338 0.95 -6.74 12.57
N THR A 339 1.86 -7.66 12.27
CA THR A 339 3.29 -7.36 12.09
C THR A 339 3.50 -6.35 10.96
N ASN A 340 2.84 -6.54 9.82
CA ASN A 340 2.92 -5.62 8.69
C ASN A 340 2.46 -4.21 9.09
N LEU A 341 1.33 -4.08 9.80
CA LEU A 341 0.83 -2.81 10.27
C LEU A 341 1.82 -2.13 11.23
N LEU A 342 2.30 -2.86 12.24
CA LEU A 342 3.22 -2.33 13.25
C LEU A 342 4.53 -1.81 12.62
N PHE A 343 5.18 -2.62 11.79
CA PHE A 343 6.46 -2.28 11.21
C PHE A 343 6.36 -1.22 10.10
N THR A 344 5.23 -1.15 9.38
CA THR A 344 4.96 -0.03 8.46
C THR A 344 4.83 1.29 9.21
N MET A 345 4.12 1.33 10.33
CA MET A 345 4.01 2.55 11.16
C MET A 345 5.35 2.98 11.73
N LEU A 346 6.14 2.01 12.20
CA LEU A 346 7.50 2.27 12.67
C LEU A 346 8.38 2.84 11.55
N ALA A 347 8.33 2.25 10.37
CA ALA A 347 9.09 2.72 9.21
C ALA A 347 8.71 4.15 8.81
N MET A 348 7.42 4.47 8.73
CA MET A 348 6.94 5.82 8.40
C MET A 348 7.42 6.88 9.39
N SER A 349 7.65 6.53 10.66
CA SER A 349 8.17 7.44 11.68
C SER A 349 9.69 7.61 11.62
N LEU A 350 10.42 6.65 11.06
CA LEU A 350 11.88 6.59 11.08
C LEU A 350 12.55 6.83 9.72
N ILE A 351 11.80 6.78 8.62
CA ILE A 351 12.35 6.89 7.26
C ILE A 351 13.19 8.15 7.03
N ASP A 352 12.78 9.29 7.59
CA ASP A 352 13.51 10.55 7.49
C ASP A 352 14.73 10.63 8.41
N ARG A 353 14.81 9.75 9.43
CA ARG A 353 15.96 9.68 10.34
C ARG A 353 17.03 8.73 9.85
N ILE A 354 16.64 7.57 9.32
CA ILE A 354 17.56 6.50 8.90
C ILE A 354 18.06 6.74 7.47
N GLY A 355 17.19 7.12 6.55
CA GLY A 355 17.50 7.29 5.13
C GLY A 355 17.03 6.10 4.28
N ARG A 356 16.76 6.37 3.00
CA ARG A 356 16.10 5.42 2.09
C ARG A 356 17.05 4.28 1.70
N ARG A 357 18.28 4.61 1.32
CA ARG A 357 19.29 3.62 0.93
C ARG A 357 19.65 2.69 2.07
N THR A 358 19.85 3.21 3.27
CA THR A 358 20.17 2.41 4.46
C THR A 358 19.03 1.44 4.78
N LEU A 359 17.78 1.89 4.75
CA LEU A 359 16.61 1.03 4.97
C LEU A 359 16.55 -0.11 3.95
N LEU A 360 16.79 0.17 2.66
CA LEU A 360 16.80 -0.84 1.61
C LEU A 360 17.91 -1.89 1.83
N LEU A 361 19.12 -1.47 2.23
CA LEU A 361 20.23 -2.39 2.50
C LEU A 361 19.93 -3.30 3.70
N VAL A 362 19.53 -2.73 4.82
CA VAL A 362 19.18 -3.50 6.03
C VAL A 362 18.02 -4.45 5.75
N GLY A 363 16.97 -3.97 5.07
CA GLY A 363 15.83 -4.78 4.70
C GLY A 363 16.20 -5.93 3.77
N SER A 364 17.07 -5.71 2.78
CA SER A 364 17.51 -6.78 1.86
C SER A 364 18.19 -7.92 2.61
N VAL A 365 19.01 -7.62 3.61
CA VAL A 365 19.67 -8.65 4.46
C VAL A 365 18.63 -9.42 5.27
N GLY A 366 17.71 -8.73 5.97
CA GLY A 366 16.68 -9.38 6.77
C GLY A 366 15.74 -10.25 5.92
N LEU A 367 15.36 -9.76 4.74
CA LEU A 367 14.55 -10.52 3.77
C LEU A 367 15.29 -11.75 3.26
N ALA A 368 16.55 -11.63 2.86
CA ALA A 368 17.34 -12.74 2.34
C ALA A 368 17.49 -13.86 3.40
N ILE A 369 17.80 -13.50 4.65
CA ILE A 369 17.97 -14.45 5.75
C ILE A 369 16.64 -15.16 6.07
N SER A 370 15.56 -14.40 6.20
CA SER A 370 14.24 -14.97 6.52
C SER A 370 13.77 -15.92 5.42
N LEU A 371 13.90 -15.54 4.14
CA LEU A 371 13.52 -16.36 3.00
C LEU A 371 14.40 -17.60 2.85
N ALA A 372 15.71 -17.50 3.12
CA ALA A 372 16.61 -18.65 3.14
C ALA A 372 16.22 -19.65 4.24
N GLY A 373 15.82 -19.14 5.43
CA GLY A 373 15.31 -19.97 6.51
C GLY A 373 14.02 -20.70 6.11
N VAL A 374 13.04 -19.99 5.51
CA VAL A 374 11.81 -20.60 5.00
C VAL A 374 12.11 -21.66 3.93
N ALA A 375 13.01 -21.35 2.99
CA ALA A 375 13.44 -22.30 1.96
C ALA A 375 14.05 -23.57 2.57
N THR A 376 14.85 -23.42 3.62
CA THR A 376 15.47 -24.54 4.33
C THR A 376 14.42 -25.42 5.00
N ILE A 377 13.44 -24.85 5.70
CA ILE A 377 12.34 -25.61 6.31
C ILE A 377 11.64 -26.48 5.26
N PHE A 378 11.25 -25.90 4.11
CA PHE A 378 10.60 -26.64 3.03
C PHE A 378 11.51 -27.66 2.32
N ALA A 379 12.83 -27.50 2.38
CA ALA A 379 13.77 -28.45 1.80
C ALA A 379 14.02 -29.66 2.70
N ILE A 380 14.11 -29.46 4.03
CA ILE A 380 14.43 -30.53 4.98
C ILE A 380 13.20 -31.15 5.65
N HIS A 381 12.02 -30.53 5.50
CA HIS A 381 10.75 -30.92 6.14
C HIS A 381 10.90 -31.10 7.67
N ARG A 382 11.55 -30.13 8.30
CA ARG A 382 11.77 -30.09 9.77
C ARG A 382 11.68 -28.65 10.26
N HIS A 383 11.37 -28.50 11.55
CA HIS A 383 11.30 -27.21 12.24
C HIS A 383 10.19 -26.29 11.70
N GLU A 384 9.04 -26.87 11.34
CA GLU A 384 7.88 -26.10 10.83
C GLU A 384 7.38 -25.08 11.86
N ASP A 385 7.62 -25.29 13.15
CA ASP A 385 7.35 -24.38 14.25
C ASP A 385 8.07 -23.01 14.10
N LEU A 386 9.23 -23.00 13.44
CA LEU A 386 9.98 -21.76 13.15
C LEU A 386 9.41 -20.98 11.96
N LEU A 387 8.56 -21.59 11.11
CA LEU A 387 8.05 -20.95 9.89
C LEU A 387 7.36 -19.62 10.19
N VAL A 388 6.52 -19.58 11.23
CA VAL A 388 5.80 -18.36 11.62
C VAL A 388 6.77 -17.24 11.95
N TRP A 389 7.81 -17.51 12.71
CA TRP A 389 8.80 -16.51 13.13
C TRP A 389 9.64 -16.02 11.97
N LEU A 390 9.98 -16.88 11.02
CA LEU A 390 10.70 -16.50 9.81
C LEU A 390 9.82 -15.62 8.90
N LEU A 391 8.53 -15.95 8.77
CA LEU A 391 7.59 -15.11 8.01
C LEU A 391 7.31 -13.79 8.73
N VAL A 392 7.23 -13.75 10.06
CA VAL A 392 7.19 -12.51 10.85
C VAL A 392 8.44 -11.67 10.59
N GLY A 393 9.63 -12.27 10.64
CA GLY A 393 10.90 -11.59 10.33
C GLY A 393 10.95 -11.06 8.90
N PHE A 394 10.45 -11.84 7.94
CA PHE A 394 10.32 -11.44 6.54
C PHE A 394 9.40 -10.22 6.38
N ILE A 395 8.18 -10.28 6.94
CA ILE A 395 7.22 -9.17 6.85
C ILE A 395 7.73 -7.93 7.58
N ALA A 396 8.31 -8.09 8.76
CA ALA A 396 8.91 -6.99 9.52
C ALA A 396 10.02 -6.29 8.71
N SER A 397 10.92 -7.07 8.11
CA SER A 397 12.01 -6.55 7.27
C SER A 397 11.49 -5.84 6.03
N PHE A 398 10.46 -6.38 5.36
CA PHE A 398 9.83 -5.76 4.21
C PHE A 398 9.12 -4.46 4.58
N ALA A 399 8.24 -4.50 5.57
CA ALA A 399 7.43 -3.36 5.98
C ALA A 399 8.29 -2.19 6.48
N PHE A 400 9.38 -2.51 7.20
CA PHE A 400 10.32 -1.52 7.70
C PHE A 400 11.21 -0.90 6.60
N SER A 401 11.36 -1.55 5.46
CA SER A 401 12.25 -1.12 4.38
C SER A 401 11.53 -0.85 3.07
N GLN A 402 11.41 -1.85 2.22
CA GLN A 402 10.90 -1.71 0.85
C GLN A 402 9.46 -1.19 0.79
N GLY A 403 8.59 -1.64 1.71
CA GLY A 403 7.19 -1.23 1.77
C GLY A 403 7.02 0.27 2.03
N ALA A 404 7.88 0.85 2.88
CA ALA A 404 7.87 2.28 3.18
C ALA A 404 8.64 3.13 2.16
N VAL A 405 9.73 2.58 1.62
CA VAL A 405 10.70 3.37 0.81
C VAL A 405 10.25 3.55 -0.63
N ILE A 406 9.62 2.55 -1.27
CA ILE A 406 9.38 2.55 -2.72
C ILE A 406 8.72 3.84 -3.23
N TRP A 407 7.60 4.24 -2.66
CA TRP A 407 6.83 5.39 -3.17
C TRP A 407 7.51 6.71 -2.91
N VAL A 408 8.19 6.83 -1.77
CA VAL A 408 8.97 8.01 -1.41
C VAL A 408 10.15 8.15 -2.35
N TYR A 409 10.93 7.08 -2.56
CA TYR A 409 12.10 7.08 -3.44
C TYR A 409 11.73 7.43 -4.88
N LEU A 410 10.64 6.85 -5.42
CA LEU A 410 10.14 7.19 -6.76
C LEU A 410 9.78 8.68 -6.90
N SER A 411 9.33 9.33 -5.83
CA SER A 411 9.03 10.77 -5.86
C SER A 411 10.26 11.67 -5.78
N GLU A 412 11.37 11.16 -5.24
CA GLU A 412 12.60 11.90 -4.97
C GLU A 412 13.65 11.81 -6.08
N VAL A 413 13.61 10.77 -6.94
CA VAL A 413 14.63 10.55 -7.98
C VAL A 413 14.35 11.25 -9.31
N PHE A 414 13.14 11.75 -9.54
CA PHE A 414 12.80 12.42 -10.80
C PHE A 414 12.70 13.94 -10.67
N PRO A 415 13.25 14.69 -11.66
CA PRO A 415 13.00 16.12 -11.78
C PRO A 415 11.51 16.43 -11.89
N THR A 416 11.09 17.60 -11.40
CA THR A 416 9.68 18.01 -11.36
C THR A 416 8.97 17.86 -12.70
N ARG A 417 9.66 18.22 -13.83
CA ARG A 417 9.10 18.18 -15.19
C ARG A 417 8.64 16.79 -15.67
N VAL A 418 9.34 15.72 -15.24
CA VAL A 418 9.05 14.34 -15.67
C VAL A 418 8.65 13.42 -14.51
N ARG A 419 8.49 13.97 -13.29
CA ARG A 419 8.23 13.19 -12.06
C ARG A 419 6.99 12.33 -12.17
N ALA A 420 5.88 12.86 -12.64
CA ALA A 420 4.64 12.12 -12.80
C ALA A 420 4.81 10.91 -13.74
N LYS A 421 5.49 11.11 -14.88
CA LYS A 421 5.79 10.02 -15.83
C LYS A 421 6.75 8.99 -15.24
N GLY A 422 7.75 9.42 -14.49
CA GLY A 422 8.71 8.54 -13.82
C GLY A 422 8.08 7.71 -12.71
N GLN A 423 7.24 8.31 -11.88
CA GLN A 423 6.46 7.60 -10.86
C GLN A 423 5.49 6.59 -11.50
N SER A 424 4.84 6.95 -12.61
CA SER A 424 3.98 6.04 -13.36
C SER A 424 4.75 4.84 -13.90
N LEU A 425 5.99 5.05 -14.40
CA LEU A 425 6.85 3.96 -14.87
C LEU A 425 7.22 2.99 -13.73
N GLY A 426 7.65 3.52 -12.57
CA GLY A 426 7.98 2.70 -11.41
C GLY A 426 6.76 1.94 -10.87
N SER A 427 5.61 2.60 -10.83
CA SER A 427 4.34 1.98 -10.42
C SER A 427 3.90 0.89 -11.41
N LEU A 428 3.99 1.14 -12.71
CA LEU A 428 3.68 0.13 -13.74
C LEU A 428 4.58 -1.10 -13.60
N THR A 429 5.89 -0.89 -13.43
CA THR A 429 6.85 -1.97 -13.19
C THR A 429 6.46 -2.80 -11.97
N HIS A 430 6.14 -2.14 -10.86
CA HIS A 430 5.69 -2.78 -9.63
C HIS A 430 4.46 -3.67 -9.86
N TRP A 431 3.42 -3.16 -10.50
CA TRP A 431 2.18 -3.90 -10.71
C TRP A 431 2.32 -5.05 -11.71
N VAL A 432 3.07 -4.85 -12.80
CA VAL A 432 3.36 -5.92 -13.77
C VAL A 432 4.14 -7.05 -13.11
N MET A 433 5.19 -6.72 -12.36
CA MET A 433 5.98 -7.73 -11.63
C MET A 433 5.14 -8.45 -10.56
N ASN A 434 4.26 -7.73 -9.87
CA ASN A 434 3.32 -8.34 -8.92
C ASN A 434 2.42 -9.37 -9.61
N ALA A 435 1.81 -9.01 -10.74
CA ALA A 435 0.93 -9.91 -11.49
C ALA A 435 1.67 -11.16 -11.98
N LEU A 436 2.89 -10.98 -12.52
CA LEU A 436 3.72 -12.09 -13.01
C LEU A 436 4.14 -13.03 -11.89
N ILE A 437 4.68 -12.49 -10.78
CA ILE A 437 5.19 -13.31 -9.67
C ILE A 437 4.04 -14.03 -8.98
N SER A 438 2.93 -13.35 -8.70
CA SER A 438 1.78 -13.96 -8.04
C SER A 438 1.10 -15.00 -8.93
N GLY A 439 1.05 -14.77 -10.24
CA GLY A 439 0.51 -15.73 -11.21
C GLY A 439 1.37 -17.00 -11.37
N THR A 440 2.69 -16.88 -11.25
CA THR A 440 3.62 -18.01 -11.43
C THR A 440 3.94 -18.76 -10.13
N PHE A 441 3.70 -18.15 -8.97
CA PHE A 441 4.03 -18.72 -7.67
C PHE A 441 3.49 -20.15 -7.44
N PRO A 442 2.20 -20.49 -7.74
CA PRO A 442 1.71 -21.84 -7.53
C PRO A 442 2.48 -22.89 -8.36
N SER A 443 2.89 -22.54 -9.58
CA SER A 443 3.68 -23.43 -10.44
C SER A 443 5.10 -23.64 -9.91
N MET A 444 5.73 -22.58 -9.41
CA MET A 444 7.04 -22.67 -8.74
C MET A 444 6.97 -23.51 -7.49
N ALA A 445 5.96 -23.31 -6.64
CA ALA A 445 5.76 -24.03 -5.40
C ALA A 445 5.36 -25.50 -5.62
N LYS A 446 4.79 -25.84 -6.78
CA LYS A 446 4.51 -27.24 -7.18
C LYS A 446 5.79 -27.95 -7.61
N ALA A 447 6.69 -27.27 -8.32
CA ALA A 447 7.96 -27.85 -8.77
C ALA A 447 8.85 -28.23 -7.58
N SER A 448 8.93 -27.37 -6.58
CA SER A 448 9.57 -27.62 -5.27
C SER A 448 9.02 -26.65 -4.25
N GLY A 449 8.65 -27.13 -3.06
CA GLY A 449 8.16 -26.27 -1.99
C GLY A 449 9.14 -25.19 -1.58
N SER A 450 10.46 -25.42 -1.70
CA SER A 450 11.52 -24.47 -1.37
C SER A 450 11.88 -23.52 -2.53
N ALA A 451 11.62 -23.89 -3.79
CA ALA A 451 12.10 -23.16 -4.97
C ALA A 451 11.73 -21.66 -5.00
N PRO A 452 10.48 -21.24 -4.73
CA PRO A 452 10.14 -19.82 -4.75
C PRO A 452 10.90 -19.03 -3.69
N PHE A 453 11.10 -19.58 -2.51
CA PHE A 453 11.80 -18.91 -1.40
C PHE A 453 13.31 -18.80 -1.65
N VAL A 454 13.93 -19.81 -2.27
CA VAL A 454 15.32 -19.75 -2.74
C VAL A 454 15.47 -18.64 -3.79
N PHE A 455 14.56 -18.60 -4.76
CA PHE A 455 14.58 -17.56 -5.79
C PHE A 455 14.44 -16.15 -5.20
N PHE A 456 13.47 -15.93 -4.33
CA PHE A 456 13.26 -14.61 -3.70
C PHE A 456 14.44 -14.23 -2.80
N SER A 457 15.01 -15.17 -2.03
CA SER A 457 16.19 -14.93 -1.22
C SER A 457 17.39 -14.50 -2.09
N ALA A 458 17.65 -15.20 -3.19
CA ALA A 458 18.71 -14.86 -4.13
C ALA A 458 18.50 -13.45 -4.73
N MET A 459 17.24 -13.09 -5.09
CA MET A 459 16.93 -11.77 -5.59
C MET A 459 17.15 -10.66 -4.54
N MET A 460 16.95 -10.94 -3.26
CA MET A 460 17.26 -9.98 -2.18
C MET A 460 18.76 -9.77 -2.00
N VAL A 461 19.58 -10.81 -2.20
CA VAL A 461 21.04 -10.68 -2.26
C VAL A 461 21.46 -9.82 -3.46
N VAL A 462 20.89 -10.07 -4.65
CA VAL A 462 21.15 -9.24 -5.83
C VAL A 462 20.72 -7.79 -5.58
N GLN A 463 19.54 -7.58 -4.98
CA GLN A 463 19.08 -6.23 -4.61
C GLN A 463 20.07 -5.52 -3.69
N PHE A 464 20.60 -6.21 -2.68
CA PHE A 464 21.58 -5.62 -1.77
C PHE A 464 22.74 -5.02 -2.54
N PHE A 465 23.34 -5.75 -3.47
CA PHE A 465 24.45 -5.25 -4.27
C PHE A 465 24.04 -4.15 -5.25
N VAL A 466 22.89 -4.28 -5.90
CA VAL A 466 22.37 -3.20 -6.78
C VAL A 466 22.16 -1.91 -5.98
N VAL A 467 21.53 -1.98 -4.83
CA VAL A 467 21.33 -0.79 -3.96
C VAL A 467 22.67 -0.24 -3.47
N LEU A 468 23.60 -1.12 -3.08
CA LEU A 468 24.92 -0.72 -2.58
C LEU A 468 25.73 0.06 -3.62
N PHE A 469 25.67 -0.33 -4.89
CA PHE A 469 26.51 0.27 -5.91
C PHE A 469 25.83 1.36 -6.74
N THR A 470 24.48 1.34 -6.85
CA THR A 470 23.80 2.24 -7.81
C THR A 470 22.82 3.21 -7.19
N PHE A 471 22.28 2.95 -5.99
CA PHE A 471 21.25 3.80 -5.39
C PHE A 471 21.88 4.95 -4.60
N PRO A 472 21.65 6.22 -4.97
CA PRO A 472 22.02 7.35 -4.14
C PRO A 472 21.11 7.45 -2.91
N GLU A 473 21.67 7.96 -1.79
CA GLU A 473 20.84 8.36 -0.65
C GLU A 473 20.14 9.68 -0.98
N THR A 474 18.83 9.69 -0.77
CA THR A 474 17.96 10.84 -1.08
C THR A 474 17.58 11.66 0.16
N LYS A 475 17.85 11.12 1.36
CA LYS A 475 17.55 11.81 2.63
C LYS A 475 18.26 13.15 2.73
N GLY A 476 17.48 14.22 2.98
CA GLY A 476 18.01 15.56 3.20
C GLY A 476 18.67 16.20 1.97
N VAL A 477 18.51 15.64 0.79
CA VAL A 477 19.05 16.13 -0.47
C VAL A 477 17.94 16.89 -1.21
N THR A 478 18.24 18.09 -1.69
CA THR A 478 17.28 18.84 -2.54
C THR A 478 17.15 18.19 -3.91
N LEU A 479 16.05 18.47 -4.61
CA LEU A 479 15.83 17.90 -5.95
C LEU A 479 16.90 18.35 -6.95
N GLU A 480 17.37 19.57 -6.83
CA GLU A 480 18.43 20.15 -7.66
C GLU A 480 19.77 19.46 -7.42
N GLU A 481 20.11 19.22 -6.17
CA GLU A 481 21.32 18.46 -5.80
C GLU A 481 21.22 16.99 -6.26
N MET A 482 20.04 16.40 -6.18
CA MET A 482 19.81 15.05 -6.68
C MET A 482 19.99 14.98 -8.20
N GLN A 483 19.51 15.98 -8.95
CA GLN A 483 19.74 16.06 -10.39
C GLN A 483 21.24 16.14 -10.73
N LYS A 484 22.01 16.95 -10.00
CA LYS A 484 23.48 17.00 -10.16
C LYS A 484 24.14 15.64 -9.88
N LYS A 485 23.78 14.97 -8.79
CA LYS A 485 24.30 13.63 -8.44
C LYS A 485 24.02 12.59 -9.51
N MET A 486 22.91 12.72 -10.22
CA MET A 486 22.50 11.80 -11.29
C MET A 486 22.99 12.22 -12.69
N GLY A 487 23.73 13.34 -12.80
CA GLY A 487 24.22 13.83 -14.10
C GLY A 487 23.12 14.33 -15.04
N ILE A 488 22.03 14.88 -14.47
CA ILE A 488 20.86 15.41 -15.20
C ILE A 488 20.98 16.94 -15.40
N ALA A 489 21.80 17.60 -14.60
CA ALA A 489 21.98 19.07 -14.64
C ALA A 489 22.79 19.51 -15.85
#